data_d82ed2b6a57cb651c6ff91843d4ff757
#
_entry.id   d82ed2b6a57cb651c6ff91843d4ff757
#
_cell.length_a   1.000
_cell.length_b   1.000
_cell.length_c   1.000
_cell.angle_alpha   90.00
_cell.angle_beta   90.00
_cell.angle_gamma   90.00
#
_symmetry.space_group_name_H-M   'P 1'
#
loop_
_entity.id
_entity.type
_entity.pdbx_description
1 polymer ?
#
loop_
_entity_poly.entity_id
_entity_poly.type
_entity_poly.pdbx_seq_one_letter_code
_entity_poly.pdbx_strand_id
1 'polypeptide(L)'
;MLSNCKGALVCLEWRLETQSTSLFSSQRLEGVEVYADLDGHRVNGVTIPSDIAMTAQKPDLVIVNRKSKEVKLVELTVPWDTTANMAAAMTRKTERYNELTTTIQGNGFKCLNIPLEIGTRGVVNARNRSVLTQLCHGLKVTKVTSVIKNCSKLALLGSCTLWNARYSTDWNGGGFLKP
;
A
#
# COMPACT_ATOMS: atom_id res chain seq x y z
N MET A 1 1.67 -2.68 16.49
CA MET A 1 2.68 -2.66 15.40
C MET A 1 2.11 -2.44 13.99
N LEU A 2 0.84 -2.18 13.80
CA LEU A 2 0.18 -2.20 12.47
C LEU A 2 -0.14 -0.83 11.84
N SER A 3 0.03 0.26 12.56
CA SER A 3 -0.36 1.61 12.10
C SER A 3 0.72 2.36 11.32
N ASN A 4 1.93 1.82 11.22
CA ASN A 4 3.07 2.51 10.60
C ASN A 4 3.26 2.30 9.11
N CYS A 5 2.48 1.44 8.50
CA CYS A 5 2.44 1.34 7.05
C CYS A 5 1.94 2.63 6.39
N LYS A 6 1.20 3.45 7.12
CA LYS A 6 0.66 4.72 6.61
C LYS A 6 1.71 5.74 6.22
N GLY A 7 2.82 5.85 6.96
CA GLY A 7 3.89 6.79 6.58
C GLY A 7 4.57 6.46 5.24
N ALA A 8 4.68 5.19 4.88
CA ALA A 8 5.24 4.78 3.59
C ALA A 8 4.20 4.91 2.45
N LEU A 9 2.91 4.71 2.75
CA LEU A 9 1.81 5.01 1.83
C LEU A 9 1.70 6.52 1.59
N VAL A 10 1.66 7.33 2.66
CA VAL A 10 1.64 8.81 2.58
C VAL A 10 2.71 9.34 1.64
N CYS A 11 3.78 8.63 1.42
CA CYS A 11 4.83 9.07 0.49
C CYS A 11 4.78 8.46 -0.91
N LEU A 12 4.23 7.28 -1.09
CA LEU A 12 3.70 6.90 -2.40
C LEU A 12 2.61 7.91 -2.80
N GLU A 13 1.79 8.30 -1.87
CA GLU A 13 0.70 9.26 -1.97
C GLU A 13 1.21 10.68 -2.21
N TRP A 14 2.07 11.22 -1.35
CA TRP A 14 2.55 12.61 -1.48
C TRP A 14 3.31 12.87 -2.79
N ARG A 15 3.94 11.85 -3.37
CA ARG A 15 4.52 11.97 -4.71
C ARG A 15 3.55 11.63 -5.83
N LEU A 16 2.54 10.85 -5.58
CA LEU A 16 1.41 10.74 -6.50
C LEU A 16 0.64 12.07 -6.53
N GLU A 17 0.43 12.75 -5.42
CA GLU A 17 -0.19 14.09 -5.39
C GLU A 17 0.70 15.18 -5.99
N THR A 18 1.94 15.33 -5.58
CA THR A 18 2.82 16.39 -6.10
C THR A 18 3.25 16.18 -7.56
N GLN A 19 3.16 14.94 -8.08
CA GLN A 19 3.29 14.65 -9.50
C GLN A 19 1.94 14.43 -10.19
N SER A 20 0.84 14.13 -9.48
CA SER A 20 -0.48 13.93 -10.07
C SER A 20 -1.13 15.22 -10.51
N THR A 21 -0.83 16.36 -9.90
CA THR A 21 -1.21 17.66 -10.49
C THR A 21 -0.51 17.92 -11.81
N SER A 22 0.64 17.27 -12.09
CA SER A 22 1.37 17.45 -13.36
C SER A 22 1.50 16.18 -14.22
N LEU A 23 1.49 14.97 -13.63
CA LEU A 23 1.72 13.73 -14.38
C LEU A 23 0.43 12.89 -14.59
N PHE A 24 -0.52 12.94 -13.67
CA PHE A 24 -1.83 12.29 -13.88
C PHE A 24 -2.82 13.20 -14.63
N SER A 25 -2.59 14.52 -14.69
CA SER A 25 -3.46 15.46 -15.42
C SER A 25 -3.33 15.34 -16.94
N SER A 26 -2.21 14.81 -17.46
CA SER A 26 -1.97 14.74 -18.91
C SER A 26 -2.14 13.38 -19.56
N GLN A 27 -2.22 12.30 -18.80
CA GLN A 27 -2.53 10.97 -19.34
C GLN A 27 -3.42 10.21 -18.35
N ARG A 28 -4.73 10.46 -18.40
CA ARG A 28 -5.71 9.51 -17.84
C ARG A 28 -5.41 8.14 -18.45
N LEU A 29 -5.02 7.19 -17.61
CA LEU A 29 -5.00 5.78 -17.98
C LEU A 29 -6.45 5.40 -18.25
N GLU A 30 -6.85 5.43 -19.53
CA GLU A 30 -8.24 5.17 -19.92
C GLU A 30 -8.73 3.86 -19.32
N GLY A 31 -9.71 3.95 -18.41
CA GLY A 31 -10.33 2.80 -17.76
C GLY A 31 -9.57 2.25 -16.56
N VAL A 32 -8.50 2.93 -16.08
CA VAL A 32 -7.83 2.58 -14.83
C VAL A 32 -8.19 3.60 -13.75
N GLU A 33 -8.74 3.11 -12.66
CA GLU A 33 -9.10 3.87 -11.47
C GLU A 33 -8.15 3.48 -10.33
N VAL A 34 -7.66 4.46 -9.58
CA VAL A 34 -6.79 4.23 -8.43
C VAL A 34 -7.47 4.80 -7.20
N TYR A 35 -7.66 3.96 -6.20
CA TYR A 35 -8.23 4.33 -4.91
C TYR A 35 -7.15 4.15 -3.86
N ALA A 36 -6.77 5.24 -3.20
CA ALA A 36 -5.79 5.27 -2.14
C ALA A 36 -6.29 6.20 -1.02
N ASP A 37 -5.88 5.94 0.21
CA ASP A 37 -6.16 6.82 1.34
C ASP A 37 -5.13 7.96 1.35
N LEU A 38 -5.40 9.01 0.54
CA LEU A 38 -4.47 10.11 0.32
C LEU A 38 -4.49 11.18 1.41
N ASP A 39 -5.60 11.32 2.13
CA ASP A 39 -5.83 12.46 3.01
C ASP A 39 -5.08 12.38 4.37
N GLY A 40 -4.32 11.32 4.62
CA GLY A 40 -3.54 11.14 5.87
C GLY A 40 -4.36 11.21 7.18
N HIS A 41 -5.60 11.68 7.08
CA HIS A 41 -6.56 11.86 8.17
C HIS A 41 -7.57 10.71 8.26
N ARG A 42 -7.67 9.88 7.22
CA ARG A 42 -8.56 8.72 7.21
C ARG A 42 -7.85 7.49 7.74
N VAL A 43 -8.16 7.17 8.97
CA VAL A 43 -7.57 6.05 9.72
C VAL A 43 -7.91 4.67 9.14
N ASN A 44 -8.73 4.59 8.08
CA ASN A 44 -9.49 3.38 7.78
C ASN A 44 -9.25 2.72 6.40
N GLY A 45 -8.22 3.12 5.64
CA GLY A 45 -7.96 2.55 4.32
C GLY A 45 -9.05 2.88 3.28
N VAL A 46 -8.96 2.27 2.11
CA VAL A 46 -9.78 2.59 0.94
C VAL A 46 -11.08 1.80 0.92
N THR A 47 -12.19 2.48 0.62
CA THR A 47 -13.47 1.82 0.34
C THR A 47 -13.49 1.33 -1.10
N ILE A 48 -13.78 0.05 -1.29
CA ILE A 48 -13.93 -0.56 -2.62
C ILE A 48 -15.29 -0.12 -3.19
N PRO A 49 -15.36 0.23 -4.49
CA PRO A 49 -16.65 0.53 -5.13
C PRO A 49 -17.66 -0.62 -4.97
N SER A 50 -18.90 -0.28 -4.63
CA SER A 50 -19.95 -1.26 -4.31
C SER A 50 -20.33 -2.18 -5.48
N ASP A 51 -20.10 -1.72 -6.70
CA ASP A 51 -20.30 -2.52 -7.93
C ASP A 51 -19.19 -3.58 -8.13
N ILE A 52 -18.09 -3.48 -7.40
CA ILE A 52 -16.99 -4.47 -7.41
C ILE A 52 -17.19 -5.46 -6.26
N ALA A 53 -17.34 -4.95 -5.03
CA ALA A 53 -17.63 -5.78 -3.87
C ALA A 53 -18.19 -4.94 -2.72
N MET A 54 -19.22 -5.46 -2.05
CA MET A 54 -19.69 -4.93 -0.78
C MET A 54 -18.88 -5.55 0.34
N THR A 55 -18.02 -4.76 0.99
CA THR A 55 -17.12 -5.25 2.04
C THR A 55 -16.78 -4.17 3.05
N ALA A 56 -16.55 -4.58 4.28
CA ALA A 56 -15.96 -3.74 5.34
C ALA A 56 -14.43 -3.77 5.32
N GLN A 57 -13.81 -4.66 4.53
CA GLN A 57 -12.36 -4.72 4.39
C GLN A 57 -11.85 -3.52 3.60
N LYS A 58 -10.76 -2.95 4.07
CA LYS A 58 -10.17 -1.72 3.52
C LYS A 58 -8.69 -1.95 3.23
N PRO A 59 -8.34 -2.31 1.99
CA PRO A 59 -6.95 -2.37 1.54
C PRO A 59 -6.31 -0.97 1.54
N ASP A 60 -4.99 -0.92 1.56
CA ASP A 60 -4.26 0.35 1.52
C ASP A 60 -4.38 1.03 0.14
N LEU A 61 -4.38 0.23 -0.94
CA LEU A 61 -4.50 0.73 -2.30
C LEU A 61 -5.31 -0.26 -3.15
N VAL A 62 -6.25 0.26 -3.93
CA VAL A 62 -7.02 -0.53 -4.90
C VAL A 62 -6.84 0.06 -6.30
N ILE A 63 -6.43 -0.76 -7.25
CA ILE A 63 -6.30 -0.38 -8.66
C ILE A 63 -7.31 -1.18 -9.45
N VAL A 64 -8.20 -0.50 -10.14
CA VAL A 64 -9.27 -1.10 -10.95
C VAL A 64 -9.06 -0.77 -12.42
N ASN A 65 -8.96 -1.79 -13.25
CA ASN A 65 -9.03 -1.63 -14.70
C ASN A 65 -10.41 -2.10 -15.17
N ARG A 66 -11.29 -1.15 -15.49
CA ARG A 66 -12.67 -1.44 -15.93
C ARG A 66 -12.72 -2.14 -17.27
N LYS A 67 -11.78 -1.82 -18.18
CA LYS A 67 -11.73 -2.40 -19.54
C LYS A 67 -11.40 -3.89 -19.50
N SER A 68 -10.38 -4.26 -18.72
CA SER A 68 -9.94 -5.67 -18.56
C SER A 68 -10.65 -6.40 -17.43
N LYS A 69 -11.53 -5.73 -16.67
CA LYS A 69 -12.16 -6.28 -15.45
C LYS A 69 -11.13 -6.84 -14.49
N GLU A 70 -10.05 -6.11 -14.23
CA GLU A 70 -8.98 -6.50 -13.33
C GLU A 70 -8.95 -5.57 -12.11
N VAL A 71 -8.87 -6.16 -10.92
CA VAL A 71 -8.71 -5.47 -9.63
C VAL A 71 -7.42 -5.93 -8.98
N LYS A 72 -6.61 -4.98 -8.52
CA LYS A 72 -5.42 -5.25 -7.71
C LYS A 72 -5.62 -4.65 -6.33
N LEU A 73 -5.58 -5.50 -5.31
CA LEU A 73 -5.58 -5.12 -3.91
C LEU A 73 -4.13 -5.07 -3.47
N VAL A 74 -3.61 -3.89 -3.14
CA VAL A 74 -2.25 -3.73 -2.66
C VAL A 74 -2.28 -3.41 -1.18
N GLU A 75 -1.54 -4.18 -0.40
CA GLU A 75 -1.48 -4.04 1.04
C GLU A 75 -0.02 -3.92 1.49
N LEU A 76 0.33 -2.77 2.04
CA LEU A 76 1.68 -2.48 2.48
C LEU A 76 1.87 -2.88 3.95
N THR A 77 3.04 -3.41 4.26
CA THR A 77 3.44 -3.67 5.65
C THR A 77 4.93 -3.43 5.84
N VAL A 78 5.31 -3.02 7.06
CA VAL A 78 6.70 -2.76 7.42
C VAL A 78 7.11 -3.72 8.54
N PRO A 79 7.45 -4.99 8.19
CA PRO A 79 7.90 -5.98 9.15
C PRO A 79 9.37 -5.78 9.52
N TRP A 80 9.81 -6.45 10.58
CA TRP A 80 11.23 -6.57 10.90
C TRP A 80 11.99 -7.28 9.77
N ASP A 81 13.22 -6.81 9.43
CA ASP A 81 14.00 -7.20 8.23
C ASP A 81 14.58 -8.62 8.25
N THR A 82 13.97 -9.58 8.89
CA THR A 82 14.36 -10.98 8.77
C THR A 82 13.53 -11.67 7.69
N THR A 83 14.11 -12.64 7.00
CA THR A 83 13.40 -13.43 5.98
C THR A 83 12.12 -14.05 6.54
N ALA A 84 12.18 -14.57 7.77
CA ALA A 84 11.02 -15.18 8.43
C ALA A 84 9.90 -14.16 8.69
N ASN A 85 10.21 -12.97 9.21
CA ASN A 85 9.21 -11.94 9.47
C ASN A 85 8.61 -11.36 8.19
N MET A 86 9.42 -11.18 7.15
CA MET A 86 8.94 -10.76 5.82
C MET A 86 7.98 -11.79 5.23
N ALA A 87 8.33 -13.07 5.29
CA ALA A 87 7.47 -14.17 4.82
C ALA A 87 6.17 -14.27 5.63
N ALA A 88 6.25 -14.22 6.96
CA ALA A 88 5.08 -14.26 7.84
C ALA A 88 4.15 -13.06 7.61
N ALA A 89 4.70 -11.86 7.36
CA ALA A 89 3.90 -10.69 7.02
C ALA A 89 3.17 -10.86 5.70
N MET A 90 3.85 -11.39 4.68
CA MET A 90 3.25 -11.71 3.38
C MET A 90 2.08 -12.69 3.53
N THR A 91 2.30 -13.83 4.21
CA THR A 91 1.26 -14.85 4.42
C THR A 91 0.04 -14.25 5.11
N ARG A 92 0.22 -13.55 6.24
CA ARG A 92 -0.87 -12.93 6.98
C ARG A 92 -1.68 -11.94 6.14
N LYS A 93 -1.02 -11.13 5.29
CA LYS A 93 -1.70 -10.17 4.43
C LYS A 93 -2.40 -10.85 3.26
N THR A 94 -1.85 -11.93 2.74
CA THR A 94 -2.50 -12.76 1.72
C THR A 94 -3.79 -13.37 2.27
N GLU A 95 -3.71 -14.01 3.41
CA GLU A 95 -4.85 -14.68 4.07
C GLU A 95 -5.96 -13.68 4.41
N ARG A 96 -5.61 -12.50 4.90
CA ARG A 96 -6.57 -11.46 5.27
C ARG A 96 -7.54 -11.09 4.14
N TYR A 97 -7.08 -11.09 2.90
CA TYR A 97 -7.87 -10.65 1.75
C TYR A 97 -8.33 -11.80 0.85
N ASN A 98 -8.18 -13.06 1.27
CA ASN A 98 -8.61 -14.22 0.47
C ASN A 98 -10.12 -14.21 0.21
N GLU A 99 -10.93 -13.97 1.24
CA GLU A 99 -12.38 -13.91 1.12
C GLU A 99 -12.81 -12.79 0.17
N LEU A 100 -12.24 -11.59 0.34
CA LEU A 100 -12.51 -10.46 -0.54
C LEU A 100 -12.11 -10.75 -1.98
N THR A 101 -10.94 -11.37 -2.18
CA THR A 101 -10.47 -11.78 -3.51
C THR A 101 -11.48 -12.72 -4.18
N THR A 102 -11.98 -13.71 -3.44
CA THR A 102 -12.99 -14.66 -3.93
C THR A 102 -14.30 -13.94 -4.27
N THR A 103 -14.74 -13.02 -3.42
CA THR A 103 -15.96 -12.21 -3.66
C THR A 103 -15.84 -11.39 -4.93
N ILE A 104 -14.71 -10.69 -5.13
CA ILE A 104 -14.46 -9.88 -6.33
C ILE A 104 -14.43 -10.77 -7.59
N GLN A 105 -13.83 -11.96 -7.48
CA GLN A 105 -13.81 -12.92 -8.59
C GLN A 105 -15.21 -13.45 -8.90
N GLY A 106 -16.03 -13.71 -7.89
CA GLY A 106 -17.43 -14.11 -8.05
C GLY A 106 -18.28 -13.04 -8.77
N ASN A 107 -17.90 -11.76 -8.62
CA ASN A 107 -18.54 -10.64 -9.32
C ASN A 107 -18.01 -10.40 -10.75
N GLY A 108 -17.21 -11.33 -11.30
CA GLY A 108 -16.74 -11.33 -12.67
C GLY A 108 -15.53 -10.47 -12.94
N PHE A 109 -14.77 -10.10 -11.89
CA PHE A 109 -13.49 -9.42 -12.02
C PHE A 109 -12.33 -10.40 -11.78
N LYS A 110 -11.25 -10.23 -12.50
CA LYS A 110 -9.97 -10.85 -12.14
C LYS A 110 -9.36 -10.09 -10.97
N CYS A 111 -9.16 -10.74 -9.84
CA CYS A 111 -8.60 -10.10 -8.64
C CYS A 111 -7.20 -10.62 -8.31
N LEU A 112 -6.28 -9.72 -8.05
CA LEU A 112 -4.92 -9.99 -7.60
C LEU A 112 -4.71 -9.37 -6.22
N ASN A 113 -4.43 -10.20 -5.22
CA ASN A 113 -4.00 -9.75 -3.91
C ASN A 113 -2.48 -9.62 -3.89
N ILE A 114 -1.99 -8.42 -3.62
CA ILE A 114 -0.58 -8.03 -3.75
C ILE A 114 -0.06 -7.52 -2.40
N PRO A 115 0.36 -8.42 -1.50
CA PRO A 115 1.07 -8.01 -0.30
C PRO A 115 2.45 -7.46 -0.67
N LEU A 116 2.81 -6.33 -0.09
CA LEU A 116 4.05 -5.62 -0.32
C LEU A 116 4.74 -5.34 1.02
N GLU A 117 5.88 -5.97 1.25
CA GLU A 117 6.65 -5.85 2.48
C GLU A 117 7.89 -5.00 2.27
N ILE A 118 8.06 -3.96 3.07
CA ILE A 118 9.29 -3.17 3.12
C ILE A 118 9.80 -3.24 4.56
N GLY A 119 11.01 -3.73 4.73
CA GLY A 119 11.57 -3.91 6.07
C GLY A 119 11.74 -2.61 6.85
N THR A 120 11.75 -2.69 8.18
CA THR A 120 11.89 -1.52 9.08
C THR A 120 13.15 -0.68 8.81
N ARG A 121 14.22 -1.27 8.28
CA ARG A 121 15.44 -0.57 7.85
C ARG A 121 15.43 -0.19 6.37
N GLY A 122 14.26 -0.24 5.72
CA GLY A 122 14.11 0.09 4.31
C GLY A 122 14.50 -1.03 3.34
N VAL A 123 14.62 -2.27 3.82
CA VAL A 123 14.98 -3.41 2.95
C VAL A 123 13.82 -3.75 2.03
N VAL A 124 14.08 -3.72 0.72
CA VAL A 124 13.15 -4.17 -0.33
C VAL A 124 13.77 -5.39 -1.00
N ASN A 125 13.23 -6.57 -0.75
CA ASN A 125 13.72 -7.81 -1.33
C ASN A 125 13.44 -7.88 -2.85
N ALA A 126 14.02 -8.87 -3.54
CA ALA A 126 13.93 -8.98 -5.00
C ALA A 126 12.48 -9.14 -5.49
N ARG A 127 11.64 -9.91 -4.77
CA ARG A 127 10.21 -10.06 -5.06
C ARG A 127 9.50 -8.71 -5.00
N ASN A 128 9.63 -7.99 -3.88
CA ASN A 128 8.94 -6.72 -3.68
C ASN A 128 9.43 -5.64 -4.65
N ARG A 129 10.71 -5.67 -5.02
CA ARG A 129 11.24 -4.82 -6.09
C ARG A 129 10.57 -5.11 -7.43
N SER A 130 10.42 -6.39 -7.79
CA SER A 130 9.72 -6.80 -9.02
C SER A 130 8.26 -6.37 -9.00
N VAL A 131 7.55 -6.58 -7.88
CA VAL A 131 6.15 -6.17 -7.71
C VAL A 131 6.00 -4.65 -7.87
N LEU A 132 6.82 -3.85 -7.18
CA LEU A 132 6.81 -2.39 -7.32
C LEU A 132 7.07 -1.95 -8.77
N THR A 133 8.02 -2.60 -9.43
CA THR A 133 8.33 -2.33 -10.85
C THR A 133 7.12 -2.58 -11.73
N GLN A 134 6.45 -3.72 -11.55
CA GLN A 134 5.25 -4.06 -12.32
C GLN A 134 4.07 -3.10 -12.04
N LEU A 135 3.86 -2.71 -10.78
CA LEU A 135 2.84 -1.72 -10.41
C LEU A 135 3.14 -0.36 -11.06
N CYS A 136 4.39 0.10 -10.97
CA CYS A 136 4.81 1.36 -11.60
C CYS A 136 4.61 1.35 -13.11
N HIS A 137 5.00 0.26 -13.79
CA HIS A 137 4.81 0.12 -15.24
C HIS A 137 3.31 0.11 -15.60
N GLY A 138 2.50 -0.63 -14.85
CA GLY A 138 1.05 -0.68 -15.03
C GLY A 138 0.37 0.69 -14.86
N LEU A 139 0.94 1.55 -14.01
CA LEU A 139 0.50 2.92 -13.77
C LEU A 139 1.28 3.97 -14.61
N LYS A 140 2.08 3.53 -15.60
CA LYS A 140 2.94 4.38 -16.44
C LYS A 140 3.88 5.29 -15.66
N VAL A 141 4.30 4.89 -14.46
CA VAL A 141 5.29 5.60 -13.66
C VAL A 141 6.69 5.30 -14.20
N THR A 142 7.39 6.32 -14.69
CA THR A 142 8.70 6.15 -15.34
C THR A 142 9.87 6.08 -14.36
N LYS A 143 9.76 6.74 -13.18
CA LYS A 143 10.85 6.83 -12.20
C LYS A 143 10.79 5.72 -11.13
N VAL A 144 10.73 4.47 -11.56
CA VAL A 144 10.58 3.28 -10.69
C VAL A 144 11.64 3.23 -9.57
N THR A 145 12.92 3.45 -9.90
CA THR A 145 14.00 3.46 -8.91
C THR A 145 13.80 4.52 -7.83
N SER A 146 13.28 5.69 -8.20
CA SER A 146 12.97 6.75 -7.24
C SER A 146 11.83 6.34 -6.30
N VAL A 147 10.79 5.69 -6.83
CA VAL A 147 9.69 5.15 -6.00
C VAL A 147 10.24 4.14 -4.98
N ILE A 148 11.02 3.17 -5.43
CA ILE A 148 11.61 2.16 -4.54
C ILE A 148 12.47 2.80 -3.45
N LYS A 149 13.36 3.74 -3.81
CA LYS A 149 14.19 4.48 -2.86
C LYS A 149 13.37 5.26 -1.83
N ASN A 150 12.30 5.90 -2.27
CA ASN A 150 11.42 6.65 -1.38
C ASN A 150 10.68 5.71 -0.41
N CYS A 151 10.13 4.61 -0.88
CA CYS A 151 9.51 3.60 -0.02
C CYS A 151 10.49 3.08 1.04
N SER A 152 11.73 2.73 0.64
CA SER A 152 12.80 2.35 1.57
C SER A 152 13.09 3.42 2.61
N LYS A 153 13.31 4.66 2.16
CA LYS A 153 13.62 5.80 3.05
C LYS A 153 12.52 6.02 4.08
N LEU A 154 11.28 5.89 3.69
CA LEU A 154 10.17 6.18 4.58
C LEU A 154 9.88 5.05 5.55
N ALA A 155 10.02 3.80 5.15
CA ALA A 155 9.98 2.68 6.06
C ALA A 155 11.06 2.85 7.16
N LEU A 156 12.28 3.25 6.79
CA LEU A 156 13.36 3.55 7.73
C LEU A 156 13.00 4.72 8.65
N LEU A 157 12.61 5.88 8.09
CA LEU A 157 12.29 7.07 8.88
C LEU A 157 11.11 6.83 9.82
N GLY A 158 10.03 6.21 9.36
CA GLY A 158 8.89 5.87 10.19
C GLY A 158 9.27 4.92 11.33
N SER A 159 10.11 3.93 11.06
CA SER A 159 10.61 3.01 12.08
C SER A 159 11.49 3.71 13.11
N CYS A 160 12.38 4.61 12.68
CA CYS A 160 13.20 5.42 13.58
C CYS A 160 12.35 6.36 14.44
N THR A 161 11.34 6.99 13.85
CA THR A 161 10.42 7.87 14.59
C THR A 161 9.72 7.12 15.71
N LEU A 162 9.19 5.93 15.42
CA LEU A 162 8.55 5.11 16.45
C LEU A 162 9.52 4.61 17.50
N TRP A 163 10.70 4.19 17.08
CA TRP A 163 11.71 3.77 18.02
C TRP A 163 12.06 4.87 19.01
N ASN A 164 12.22 6.11 18.54
CA ASN A 164 12.51 7.26 19.38
C ASN A 164 11.30 7.67 20.23
N ALA A 165 10.09 7.66 19.66
CA ALA A 165 8.88 8.04 20.38
C ALA A 165 8.59 7.15 21.59
N ARG A 166 9.00 5.88 21.59
CA ARG A 166 8.82 4.97 22.74
C ARG A 166 9.51 5.42 24.04
N TYR A 167 10.52 6.29 23.94
CA TYR A 167 11.21 6.88 25.09
C TYR A 167 10.66 8.25 25.48
N SER A 168 9.70 8.79 24.74
CA SER A 168 9.04 10.03 25.08
C SER A 168 8.10 9.83 26.27
N THR A 169 8.07 10.80 27.17
CA THR A 169 7.09 10.84 28.29
C THR A 169 5.66 10.88 27.79
N ASP A 170 5.43 11.37 26.58
CA ASP A 170 4.13 11.45 25.93
C ASP A 170 3.74 10.14 25.21
N TRP A 171 4.64 9.14 25.21
CA TRP A 171 4.37 7.83 24.64
C TRP A 171 3.45 7.00 25.53
N ASN A 172 2.17 7.08 25.26
CA ASN A 172 1.15 6.31 25.98
C ASN A 172 0.77 4.98 25.30
N GLY A 173 1.66 4.46 24.44
CA GLY A 173 1.44 3.21 23.69
C GLY A 173 0.32 3.27 22.66
N GLY A 174 -0.49 4.29 22.63
CA GLY A 174 -1.67 4.42 21.80
C GLY A 174 -1.93 5.82 21.23
N GLY A 175 -1.22 6.84 21.67
CA GLY A 175 -1.47 8.22 21.21
C GLY A 175 -1.18 8.44 19.73
N PHE A 176 -0.19 7.73 19.18
CA PHE A 176 0.09 7.68 17.74
C PHE A 176 -0.67 6.56 17.02
N LEU A 177 -1.40 5.73 17.76
CA LEU A 177 -2.05 4.51 17.29
C LEU A 177 -3.56 4.54 17.57
N LYS A 178 -4.10 5.66 18.05
CA LYS A 178 -5.56 5.77 18.17
C LYS A 178 -6.19 5.76 16.78
N PRO A 179 -7.23 4.94 16.64
CA PRO A 179 -7.95 4.78 15.39
C PRO A 179 -8.61 6.07 14.94
#